data_50f3ecf6d31d1129e6edeef356c70b11
#
_entry.id   50f3ecf6d31d1129e6edeef356c70b11
#
_cell.length_a   1.000
_cell.length_b   1.000
_cell.length_c   1.000
_cell.angle_alpha   90.00
_cell.angle_beta   90.00
_cell.angle_gamma   90.00
#
_symmetry.space_group_name_H-M   'P 1'
#
loop_
_entity.id
_entity.type
_entity.pdbx_description
1 polymer ?
#
loop_
_entity_poly.entity_id
_entity_poly.type
_entity_poly.pdbx_seq_one_letter_code
_entity_poly.pdbx_strand_id
1 'polypeptide(L)'
;MPSPRFCTQCGSATLERRRPAGDDHHRLVCAGCGHIHYENPKIITGCIIEQDGRYLLCQRAIAPRIGTWTLPAGFMENGETTEEAALREVREEAGVVAEITCPYSIFSVPAISEVYLIFRAKLLHDTGYFGSETSARRFFAPEDIPWEQIYYPAIRQILERYIAAVSYTHLRAHET
;
A
#
# COMPACT_ATOMS: atom_id res chain seq x y z
N MET A 1 -3.97 15.39 1.78
CA MET A 1 -5.31 15.59 2.39
C MET A 1 -5.58 17.07 2.53
N PRO A 2 -6.84 17.52 2.50
CA PRO A 2 -7.15 18.89 2.89
C PRO A 2 -6.78 19.10 4.36
N SER A 3 -6.13 20.23 4.66
CA SER A 3 -5.84 20.61 6.04
C SER A 3 -7.13 20.71 6.87
N PRO A 4 -7.12 20.35 8.17
CA PRO A 4 -8.30 20.46 9.01
C PRO A 4 -8.81 21.91 9.03
N ARG A 5 -10.12 22.07 9.02
CA ARG A 5 -10.78 23.39 9.08
C ARG A 5 -10.84 23.95 10.50
N PHE A 6 -10.78 23.07 11.48
CA PHE A 6 -10.90 23.38 12.89
C PHE A 6 -9.84 22.66 13.69
N CYS A 7 -9.42 23.26 14.79
CA CYS A 7 -8.53 22.61 15.73
C CYS A 7 -9.21 21.39 16.36
N THR A 8 -8.57 20.23 16.27
CA THR A 8 -9.08 18.97 16.85
C THR A 8 -9.09 18.98 18.38
N GLN A 9 -8.33 19.90 19.00
CA GLN A 9 -8.24 20.02 20.46
C GLN A 9 -9.28 20.99 21.07
N CYS A 10 -9.54 22.15 20.42
CA CYS A 10 -10.39 23.18 21.01
C CYS A 10 -11.50 23.69 20.09
N GLY A 11 -11.63 23.19 18.88
CA GLY A 11 -12.66 23.59 17.92
C GLY A 11 -12.44 24.96 17.24
N SER A 12 -11.36 25.70 17.57
CA SER A 12 -11.07 26.99 16.94
C SER A 12 -10.84 26.85 15.44
N ALA A 13 -11.39 27.77 14.64
CA ALA A 13 -11.13 27.85 13.20
C ALA A 13 -9.83 28.61 12.88
N THR A 14 -9.14 29.18 13.86
CA THR A 14 -7.92 29.95 13.64
C THR A 14 -6.70 29.03 13.66
N LEU A 15 -6.36 28.48 12.50
CA LEU A 15 -5.21 27.62 12.28
C LEU A 15 -4.19 28.35 11.41
N GLU A 16 -2.94 28.37 11.85
CA GLU A 16 -1.85 29.08 11.20
C GLU A 16 -0.72 28.12 10.83
N ARG A 17 -0.19 28.25 9.61
CA ARG A 17 0.99 27.49 9.19
C ARG A 17 2.25 28.27 9.60
N ARG A 18 2.87 27.87 10.70
CA ARG A 18 4.07 28.50 11.23
C ARG A 18 5.05 27.48 11.79
N ARG A 19 6.28 27.90 12.02
CA ARG A 19 7.31 27.09 12.65
C ARG A 19 7.16 27.19 14.18
N PRO A 20 6.79 26.09 14.88
CA PRO A 20 6.75 26.10 16.35
C PRO A 20 8.14 26.29 16.95
N ALA A 21 8.21 26.75 18.19
CA ALA A 21 9.48 26.85 18.90
C ALA A 21 10.10 25.44 19.07
N GLY A 22 11.38 25.31 18.65
CA GLY A 22 12.11 24.03 18.70
C GLY A 22 11.81 23.05 17.55
N ASP A 23 10.98 23.42 16.57
CA ASP A 23 10.73 22.62 15.37
C ASP A 23 11.43 23.28 14.16
N ASP A 24 11.97 22.49 13.25
CA ASP A 24 12.59 22.94 12.01
C ASP A 24 11.62 22.96 10.81
N HIS A 25 10.40 22.45 11.00
CA HIS A 25 9.36 22.39 9.98
C HIS A 25 8.19 23.32 10.26
N HIS A 26 7.52 23.78 9.19
CA HIS A 26 6.25 24.47 9.33
C HIS A 26 5.15 23.46 9.67
N ARG A 27 4.43 23.72 10.76
CA ARG A 27 3.29 22.92 11.21
C ARG A 27 2.01 23.75 11.17
N LEU A 28 0.89 23.09 11.16
CA LEU A 28 -0.40 23.72 11.38
C LEU A 28 -0.60 23.87 12.88
N VAL A 29 -0.68 25.11 13.37
CA VAL A 29 -0.75 25.45 14.79
C VAL A 29 -2.03 26.21 15.06
N CYS A 30 -2.75 25.84 16.11
CA CYS A 30 -3.93 26.56 16.55
C CYS A 30 -3.54 27.86 17.28
N ALA A 31 -3.99 29.01 16.79
CA ALA A 31 -3.76 30.29 17.46
C ALA A 31 -4.53 30.43 18.80
N GLY A 32 -5.63 29.67 18.95
CA GLY A 32 -6.46 29.72 20.16
C GLY A 32 -5.88 28.96 21.36
N CYS A 33 -5.34 27.72 21.12
CA CYS A 33 -4.85 26.86 22.20
C CYS A 33 -3.40 26.43 22.07
N GLY A 34 -2.70 26.81 21.00
CA GLY A 34 -1.31 26.42 20.75
C GLY A 34 -1.11 24.99 20.28
N HIS A 35 -2.17 24.19 20.12
CA HIS A 35 -2.06 22.81 19.67
C HIS A 35 -1.38 22.73 18.31
N ILE A 36 -0.39 21.82 18.18
CA ILE A 36 0.36 21.57 16.95
C ILE A 36 -0.23 20.33 16.30
N HIS A 37 -0.72 20.48 15.07
CA HIS A 37 -1.20 19.35 14.26
C HIS A 37 -0.02 18.72 13.53
N TYR A 38 0.40 17.57 14.01
CA TYR A 38 1.39 16.75 13.32
C TYR A 38 0.72 15.91 12.23
N GLU A 39 1.35 15.87 11.07
CA GLU A 39 0.93 15.04 9.95
C GLU A 39 2.11 14.18 9.54
N ASN A 40 1.92 12.86 9.56
CA ASN A 40 2.93 11.87 9.18
C ASN A 40 2.55 11.20 7.86
N PRO A 41 3.52 10.64 7.12
CA PRO A 41 3.23 9.82 5.96
C PRO A 41 2.30 8.66 6.33
N LYS A 42 1.40 8.33 5.42
CA LYS A 42 0.55 7.15 5.55
C LYS A 42 1.29 5.91 5.13
N ILE A 43 1.07 4.84 5.86
CA ILE A 43 1.61 3.53 5.54
C ILE A 43 0.56 2.76 4.75
N ILE A 44 0.97 2.23 3.60
CA ILE A 44 0.21 1.30 2.79
C ILE A 44 0.93 -0.03 2.89
N THR A 45 0.20 -1.08 3.26
CA THR A 45 0.77 -2.42 3.36
C THR A 45 0.04 -3.39 2.44
N GLY A 46 0.75 -4.40 1.96
CA GLY A 46 0.17 -5.41 1.11
C GLY A 46 1.15 -6.52 0.76
N CYS A 47 0.73 -7.41 -0.12
CA CYS A 47 1.52 -8.59 -0.44
C CYS A 47 1.68 -8.81 -1.95
N ILE A 48 2.86 -9.28 -2.32
CA ILE A 48 3.07 -10.03 -3.56
C ILE A 48 2.78 -11.50 -3.25
N ILE A 49 1.73 -12.03 -3.85
CA ILE A 49 1.35 -13.44 -3.73
C ILE A 49 1.68 -14.12 -5.06
N GLU A 50 2.58 -15.09 -4.96
CA GLU A 50 3.01 -15.87 -6.11
C GLU A 50 2.51 -17.31 -5.98
N GLN A 51 2.00 -17.85 -7.08
CA GLN A 51 1.63 -19.24 -7.20
C GLN A 51 2.01 -19.74 -8.61
N ASP A 52 2.83 -20.79 -8.71
CA ASP A 52 3.25 -21.42 -9.96
C ASP A 52 3.82 -20.40 -10.98
N GLY A 53 4.66 -19.47 -10.51
CA GLY A 53 5.27 -18.42 -11.34
C GLY A 53 4.29 -17.33 -11.81
N ARG A 54 3.08 -17.27 -11.22
CA ARG A 54 2.06 -16.27 -11.51
C ARG A 54 1.80 -15.39 -10.30
N TYR A 55 1.41 -14.15 -10.54
CA TYR A 55 1.23 -13.11 -9.54
C TYR A 55 -0.22 -12.69 -9.41
N LEU A 56 -0.74 -12.67 -8.18
CA LEU A 56 -2.10 -12.26 -7.89
C LEU A 56 -2.23 -10.75 -7.98
N LEU A 57 -3.13 -10.30 -8.87
CA LEU A 57 -3.56 -8.90 -8.94
C LEU A 57 -5.06 -8.80 -8.73
N CYS A 58 -5.49 -7.66 -8.17
CA CYS A 58 -6.87 -7.28 -7.95
C CYS A 58 -7.23 -6.10 -8.87
N GLN A 59 -8.43 -6.12 -9.45
CA GLN A 59 -8.95 -5.02 -10.25
C GLN A 59 -9.84 -4.15 -9.38
N ARG A 60 -9.55 -2.87 -9.34
CA ARG A 60 -10.28 -1.91 -8.51
C ARG A 60 -11.72 -1.71 -8.96
N ALA A 61 -12.65 -1.76 -8.01
CA ALA A 61 -14.08 -1.47 -8.21
C ALA A 61 -14.45 -0.05 -7.76
N ILE A 62 -13.59 0.64 -6.99
CA ILE A 62 -13.84 1.95 -6.38
C ILE A 62 -12.93 3.05 -6.92
N ALA A 63 -13.42 4.29 -6.79
CA ALA A 63 -12.61 5.49 -7.07
C ALA A 63 -11.46 5.65 -6.03
N PRO A 64 -10.33 6.27 -6.43
CA PRO A 64 -9.99 6.62 -7.80
C PRO A 64 -9.54 5.41 -8.64
N ARG A 65 -9.65 5.56 -9.98
CA ARG A 65 -9.07 4.59 -10.92
C ARG A 65 -9.75 3.22 -10.95
N ILE A 66 -11.07 3.23 -11.03
CA ILE A 66 -11.88 2.02 -11.30
C ILE A 66 -11.35 1.29 -12.54
N GLY A 67 -11.29 -0.04 -12.48
CA GLY A 67 -10.88 -0.92 -13.58
C GLY A 67 -9.36 -1.10 -13.71
N THR A 68 -8.53 -0.39 -12.93
CA THR A 68 -7.09 -0.60 -12.94
C THR A 68 -6.67 -1.75 -12.03
N TRP A 69 -5.55 -2.39 -12.40
CA TRP A 69 -4.99 -3.51 -11.65
C TRP A 69 -3.97 -3.05 -10.61
N THR A 70 -3.91 -3.75 -9.49
CA THR A 70 -2.98 -3.47 -8.38
C THR A 70 -2.65 -4.75 -7.64
N LEU A 71 -1.58 -4.73 -6.83
CA LEU A 71 -1.40 -5.71 -5.77
C LEU A 71 -2.49 -5.51 -4.70
N PRO A 72 -2.93 -6.56 -4.00
CA PRO A 72 -3.77 -6.40 -2.81
C PRO A 72 -3.00 -5.62 -1.74
N ALA A 73 -3.43 -4.39 -1.49
CA ALA A 73 -2.74 -3.47 -0.58
C ALA A 73 -3.61 -2.25 -0.24
N GLY A 74 -3.61 -1.86 1.03
CA GLY A 74 -4.33 -0.68 1.50
C GLY A 74 -3.70 -0.02 2.71
N PHE A 75 -4.41 0.92 3.31
CA PHE A 75 -3.91 1.68 4.44
C PHE A 75 -3.87 0.82 5.71
N MET A 76 -2.72 0.90 6.40
CA MET A 76 -2.58 0.35 7.74
C MET A 76 -3.49 1.08 8.72
N GLU A 77 -4.22 0.34 9.54
CA GLU A 77 -5.09 0.87 10.58
C GLU A 77 -4.37 0.97 11.94
N ASN A 78 -4.92 1.81 12.83
CA ASN A 78 -4.38 1.93 14.17
C ASN A 78 -4.57 0.62 14.96
N GLY A 79 -3.52 0.18 15.64
CA GLY A 79 -3.56 -1.03 16.48
C GLY A 79 -3.19 -2.31 15.76
N GLU A 80 -2.88 -2.25 14.47
CA GLU A 80 -2.36 -3.39 13.69
C GLU A 80 -0.83 -3.36 13.63
N THR A 81 -0.21 -4.51 13.53
CA THR A 81 1.15 -4.64 12.99
C THR A 81 1.12 -4.50 11.48
N THR A 82 2.26 -4.26 10.87
CA THR A 82 2.36 -4.14 9.40
C THR A 82 1.98 -5.43 8.68
N GLU A 83 2.29 -6.57 9.29
CA GLU A 83 1.95 -7.90 8.80
C GLU A 83 0.44 -8.19 8.91
N GLU A 84 -0.17 -7.84 10.04
CA GLU A 84 -1.62 -7.99 10.24
C GLU A 84 -2.40 -7.15 9.24
N ALA A 85 -2.01 -5.88 9.03
CA ALA A 85 -2.60 -5.01 8.04
C ALA A 85 -2.46 -5.57 6.61
N ALA A 86 -1.27 -6.04 6.22
CA ALA A 86 -1.05 -6.63 4.90
C ALA A 86 -1.92 -7.89 4.67
N LEU A 87 -2.04 -8.75 5.67
CA LEU A 87 -2.88 -9.96 5.57
C LEU A 87 -4.37 -9.64 5.60
N ARG A 88 -4.79 -8.60 6.31
CA ARG A 88 -6.18 -8.11 6.27
C ARG A 88 -6.53 -7.62 4.88
N GLU A 89 -5.72 -6.75 4.27
CA GLU A 89 -5.92 -6.24 2.92
C GLU A 89 -5.99 -7.37 1.87
N VAL A 90 -5.08 -8.34 1.97
CA VAL A 90 -5.09 -9.54 1.10
C VAL A 90 -6.42 -10.29 1.22
N ARG A 91 -6.94 -10.45 2.43
CA ARG A 91 -8.21 -11.14 2.66
C ARG A 91 -9.39 -10.34 2.13
N GLU A 92 -9.41 -9.03 2.36
CA GLU A 92 -10.51 -8.14 1.97
C GLU A 92 -10.54 -7.92 0.46
N GLU A 93 -9.41 -7.60 -0.16
CA GLU A 93 -9.35 -7.28 -1.59
C GLU A 93 -9.25 -8.52 -2.48
N ALA A 94 -8.45 -9.51 -2.08
CA ALA A 94 -8.23 -10.70 -2.90
C ALA A 94 -9.02 -11.93 -2.45
N GLY A 95 -9.63 -11.93 -1.25
CA GLY A 95 -10.38 -13.07 -0.72
C GLY A 95 -9.54 -14.31 -0.59
N VAL A 96 -8.28 -14.17 -0.21
CA VAL A 96 -7.38 -15.31 0.01
C VAL A 96 -6.78 -15.24 1.41
N VAL A 97 -6.48 -16.40 1.97
CA VAL A 97 -5.67 -16.54 3.17
C VAL A 97 -4.24 -16.81 2.75
N ALA A 98 -3.32 -16.01 3.25
CA ALA A 98 -1.92 -16.09 2.90
C ALA A 98 -1.02 -16.11 4.16
N GLU A 99 0.20 -16.57 3.99
CA GLU A 99 1.25 -16.57 4.99
C GLU A 99 2.41 -15.70 4.51
N ILE A 100 2.78 -14.69 5.32
CA ILE A 100 3.93 -13.85 5.00
C ILE A 100 5.21 -14.67 5.14
N THR A 101 6.05 -14.63 4.12
CA THR A 101 7.34 -15.32 4.11
C THR A 101 8.49 -14.40 4.48
N CYS A 102 8.47 -13.14 4.01
CA CYS A 102 9.44 -12.12 4.38
C CYS A 102 8.97 -10.71 3.96
N PRO A 103 9.49 -9.65 4.59
CA PRO A 103 9.42 -8.30 4.02
C PRO A 103 10.14 -8.27 2.68
N TYR A 104 9.59 -7.53 1.71
CA TYR A 104 10.21 -7.43 0.40
C TYR A 104 10.66 -6.01 0.07
N SER A 105 9.78 -5.02 0.20
CA SER A 105 10.05 -3.66 -0.26
C SER A 105 9.51 -2.62 0.69
N ILE A 106 10.33 -1.59 0.94
CA ILE A 106 9.88 -0.30 1.48
C ILE A 106 10.06 0.71 0.35
N PHE A 107 8.96 1.32 -0.10
CA PHE A 107 8.96 2.28 -1.20
C PHE A 107 8.27 3.57 -0.78
N SER A 108 9.03 4.68 -0.75
CA SER A 108 8.51 5.98 -0.34
C SER A 108 8.05 6.80 -1.55
N VAL A 109 6.89 7.44 -1.43
CA VAL A 109 6.34 8.40 -2.40
C VAL A 109 6.16 9.76 -1.71
N PRO A 110 7.25 10.56 -1.56
CA PRO A 110 7.20 11.81 -0.79
C PRO A 110 6.18 12.82 -1.31
N ALA A 111 5.95 12.85 -2.62
CA ALA A 111 5.02 13.78 -3.27
C ALA A 111 3.57 13.69 -2.76
N ILE A 112 3.17 12.52 -2.24
CA ILE A 112 1.83 12.27 -1.70
C ILE A 112 1.87 11.82 -0.23
N SER A 113 3.05 11.90 0.40
CA SER A 113 3.26 11.50 1.80
C SER A 113 2.79 10.06 2.07
N GLU A 114 3.24 9.11 1.25
CA GLU A 114 2.92 7.69 1.39
C GLU A 114 4.18 6.83 1.43
N VAL A 115 4.12 5.75 2.20
CA VAL A 115 5.15 4.72 2.28
C VAL A 115 4.49 3.38 2.05
N TYR A 116 4.95 2.66 1.03
CA TYR A 116 4.51 1.29 0.73
C TYR A 116 5.43 0.30 1.41
N LEU A 117 4.87 -0.58 2.21
CA LEU A 117 5.55 -1.71 2.84
C LEU A 117 4.95 -2.99 2.28
N ILE A 118 5.68 -3.65 1.40
CA ILE A 118 5.19 -4.82 0.67
C ILE A 118 5.92 -6.07 1.12
N PHE A 119 5.15 -7.11 1.42
CA PHE A 119 5.64 -8.42 1.81
C PHE A 119 5.56 -9.42 0.66
N ARG A 120 6.40 -10.45 0.72
CA ARG A 120 6.16 -11.70 -0.01
C ARG A 120 5.25 -12.57 0.82
N ALA A 121 4.26 -13.18 0.19
CA ALA A 121 3.37 -14.10 0.86
C ALA A 121 3.05 -15.30 -0.02
N LYS A 122 2.81 -16.42 0.65
CA LYS A 122 2.40 -17.68 0.04
C LYS A 122 0.89 -17.84 0.20
N LEU A 123 0.22 -18.19 -0.89
CA LEU A 123 -1.19 -18.57 -0.84
C LEU A 123 -1.37 -19.84 -0.01
N LEU A 124 -2.24 -19.80 0.99
CA LEU A 124 -2.65 -20.97 1.77
C LEU A 124 -4.01 -21.51 1.31
N HIS A 125 -4.97 -20.61 1.16
CA HIS A 125 -6.35 -20.97 0.85
C HIS A 125 -7.06 -19.84 0.10
N ASP A 126 -7.86 -20.22 -0.90
CA ASP A 126 -8.76 -19.33 -1.62
C ASP A 126 -10.17 -19.44 -1.01
N THR A 127 -10.71 -18.32 -0.50
CA THR A 127 -12.04 -18.30 0.11
C THR A 127 -13.17 -18.22 -0.91
N GLY A 128 -12.85 -17.89 -2.18
CA GLY A 128 -13.83 -17.67 -3.24
C GLY A 128 -14.54 -16.32 -3.19
N TYR A 129 -14.36 -15.52 -2.12
CA TYR A 129 -14.98 -14.21 -1.93
C TYR A 129 -13.96 -13.12 -1.77
N PHE A 130 -14.20 -11.97 -2.37
CA PHE A 130 -13.44 -10.73 -2.17
C PHE A 130 -14.40 -9.56 -1.95
N GLY A 131 -13.89 -8.48 -1.34
CA GLY A 131 -14.69 -7.34 -0.94
C GLY A 131 -15.21 -6.50 -2.12
N SER A 132 -16.10 -5.57 -1.82
CA SER A 132 -16.74 -4.68 -2.82
C SER A 132 -15.78 -3.71 -3.49
N GLU A 133 -14.56 -3.56 -2.98
CA GLU A 133 -13.51 -2.70 -3.55
C GLU A 133 -12.79 -3.34 -4.74
N THR A 134 -13.01 -4.64 -4.96
CA THR A 134 -12.42 -5.43 -6.06
C THR A 134 -13.52 -5.91 -7.00
N SER A 135 -13.37 -5.65 -8.30
CA SER A 135 -14.29 -6.14 -9.34
C SER A 135 -13.86 -7.47 -9.94
N ALA A 136 -12.56 -7.76 -9.94
CA ALA A 136 -11.99 -8.99 -10.40
C ALA A 136 -10.63 -9.24 -9.74
N ARG A 137 -10.23 -10.49 -9.68
CA ARG A 137 -8.88 -10.90 -9.30
C ARG A 137 -8.37 -11.98 -10.24
N ARG A 138 -7.07 -12.02 -10.46
CA ARG A 138 -6.48 -13.00 -11.36
C ARG A 138 -4.99 -13.20 -11.05
N PHE A 139 -4.52 -14.43 -11.24
CA PHE A 139 -3.10 -14.75 -11.32
C PHE A 139 -2.60 -14.54 -12.75
N PHE A 140 -1.60 -13.68 -12.92
CA PHE A 140 -0.99 -13.36 -14.20
C PHE A 140 0.41 -13.97 -14.29
N ALA A 141 0.75 -14.59 -15.40
CA ALA A 141 2.14 -14.85 -15.74
C ALA A 141 2.86 -13.51 -16.00
N PRO A 142 4.18 -13.41 -15.81
CA PRO A 142 4.93 -12.15 -16.00
C PRO A 142 4.64 -11.46 -17.34
N GLU A 143 4.54 -12.22 -18.41
CA GLU A 143 4.28 -11.77 -19.77
C GLU A 143 2.85 -11.30 -20.01
N ASP A 144 1.90 -11.77 -19.20
CA ASP A 144 0.47 -11.46 -19.31
C ASP A 144 0.04 -10.29 -18.41
N ILE A 145 0.94 -9.75 -17.57
CA ILE A 145 0.62 -8.66 -16.66
C ILE A 145 0.20 -7.42 -17.46
N PRO A 146 -0.99 -6.86 -17.19
CA PRO A 146 -1.50 -5.70 -17.90
C PRO A 146 -0.83 -4.40 -17.44
N TRP A 147 0.47 -4.24 -17.74
CA TRP A 147 1.33 -3.15 -17.24
C TRP A 147 0.75 -1.76 -17.45
N GLU A 148 0.09 -1.52 -18.58
CA GLU A 148 -0.52 -0.23 -18.89
C GLU A 148 -1.79 0.06 -18.08
N GLN A 149 -2.35 -0.96 -17.43
CA GLN A 149 -3.50 -0.86 -16.55
C GLN A 149 -3.11 -0.84 -15.06
N ILE A 150 -1.82 -0.95 -14.73
CA ILE A 150 -1.33 -0.74 -13.36
C ILE A 150 -1.12 0.76 -13.18
N TYR A 151 -2.08 1.39 -12.51
CA TYR A 151 -2.09 2.85 -12.38
C TYR A 151 -1.03 3.40 -11.42
N TYR A 152 -0.80 2.72 -10.28
CA TYR A 152 0.10 3.21 -9.23
C TYR A 152 1.57 2.94 -9.58
N PRO A 153 2.39 4.00 -9.85
CA PRO A 153 3.78 3.82 -10.24
C PRO A 153 4.62 3.05 -9.21
N ALA A 154 4.31 3.22 -7.91
CA ALA A 154 4.95 2.48 -6.84
C ALA A 154 4.72 0.97 -6.98
N ILE A 155 3.48 0.55 -7.16
CA ILE A 155 3.10 -0.87 -7.34
C ILE A 155 3.77 -1.44 -8.61
N ARG A 156 3.72 -0.69 -9.72
CA ARG A 156 4.38 -1.10 -10.96
C ARG A 156 5.88 -1.34 -10.75
N GLN A 157 6.60 -0.38 -10.17
CA GLN A 157 8.04 -0.50 -9.95
C GLN A 157 8.40 -1.62 -8.97
N ILE A 158 7.61 -1.81 -7.90
CA ILE A 158 7.80 -2.89 -6.93
C ILE A 158 7.67 -4.25 -7.62
N LEU A 159 6.61 -4.43 -8.43
CA LEU A 159 6.33 -5.68 -9.12
C LEU A 159 7.36 -5.98 -10.24
N GLU A 160 7.73 -4.97 -11.04
CA GLU A 160 8.78 -5.09 -12.07
C GLU A 160 10.11 -5.56 -11.46
N ARG A 161 10.53 -4.94 -10.36
CA ARG A 161 11.78 -5.32 -9.65
C ARG A 161 11.70 -6.73 -9.06
N TYR A 162 10.54 -7.10 -8.54
CA TYR A 162 10.33 -8.44 -7.98
C TYR A 162 10.49 -9.51 -9.06
N ILE A 163 9.79 -9.38 -10.17
CA ILE A 163 9.82 -10.33 -11.28
C ILE A 163 11.24 -10.46 -11.87
N ALA A 164 11.92 -9.33 -12.06
CA ALA A 164 13.29 -9.34 -12.53
C ALA A 164 14.25 -10.08 -11.58
N ALA A 165 14.11 -9.89 -10.25
CA ALA A 165 14.93 -10.57 -9.26
C ALA A 165 14.68 -12.08 -9.22
N VAL A 166 13.41 -12.51 -9.30
CA VAL A 166 13.03 -13.94 -9.31
C VAL A 166 13.54 -14.61 -10.57
N SER A 167 13.38 -13.99 -11.75
CA SER A 167 13.89 -14.52 -13.03
C SER A 167 15.40 -14.71 -13.02
N TYR A 168 16.14 -13.78 -12.43
CA TYR A 168 17.60 -13.87 -12.30
C TYR A 168 18.05 -15.03 -11.39
N THR A 169 17.29 -15.27 -10.31
CA THR A 169 17.57 -16.36 -9.37
C THR A 169 17.33 -17.73 -10.00
N HIS A 170 16.29 -17.86 -10.81
CA HIS A 170 16.00 -19.11 -11.54
C HIS A 170 17.06 -19.44 -12.59
N LEU A 171 17.58 -18.45 -13.33
CA LEU A 171 18.64 -18.68 -14.33
C LEU A 171 19.91 -19.23 -13.66
N ARG A 172 20.30 -18.71 -12.49
CA ARG A 172 21.49 -19.20 -11.76
C ARG A 172 21.32 -20.60 -11.16
N ALA A 173 20.12 -20.99 -10.79
CA ALA A 173 19.84 -22.32 -10.22
C ALA A 173 19.96 -23.45 -11.27
N HIS A 174 19.91 -23.14 -12.56
CA HIS A 174 20.08 -24.10 -13.66
C HIS A 174 21.52 -24.19 -14.17
N GLU A 175 22.45 -23.34 -13.70
CA GLU A 175 23.87 -23.34 -14.09
C GLU A 175 24.79 -24.11 -13.11
N THR A 176 24.23 -24.72 -12.05
CA THR A 176 24.95 -25.56 -11.07
C THR A 176 24.45 -27.00 -11.14
#